data_03ec95f741849a91b894997012da79cd
#
_entry.id   03ec95f741849a91b894997012da79cd
#
_cell.length_a   1.000
_cell.length_b   1.000
_cell.length_c   1.000
_cell.angle_alpha   90.00
_cell.angle_beta   90.00
_cell.angle_gamma   90.00
#
_symmetry.space_group_name_H-M   'P 1'
#
loop_
_entity.id
_entity.type
_entity.pdbx_description
1 polymer ?
#
loop_
_entity_poly.entity_id
_entity_poly.type
_entity_poly.pdbx_seq_one_letter_code
_entity_poly.pdbx_strand_id
1 'polypeptide(L)'
;KARGRDTVTPDDVNEVASSTPECDTFALSNAILDRSRQKAYFALEDMKLRRVDPTIIMGMIARTLDDLTAVAHLQAEGLGIGDIQSTLGMNEYKLKIYLSAAKRYGVERLSNMLSTLAEADAASKYGGVTGYTAIELFLSRNL
;
A
#
# COMPACT_ATOMS: atom_id res chain seq x y z
N LYS A 1 -29.55 -12.06 3.87
CA LYS A 1 -28.94 -11.61 4.23
C LYS A 1 -28.75 -11.23 4.21
N ALA A 2 -29.92 -12.02 4.11
CA ALA A 2 -29.24 -11.52 4.50
C ALA A 2 -28.92 -11.15 4.66
N ARG A 3 -28.65 -11.53 4.52
CA ARG A 3 -27.96 -11.08 4.89
C ARG A 3 -27.73 -10.38 4.95
N GLY A 4 -29.15 -11.30 4.71
CA GLY A 4 -28.62 -10.54 5.19
C GLY A 4 -28.31 -10.06 5.00
N ARG A 5 -28.01 -10.31 4.80
CA ARG A 5 -27.34 -9.71 4.86
C ARG A 5 -27.00 -9.21 4.73
N ASP A 6 -28.23 -9.89 4.59
CA ASP A 6 -27.47 -9.19 4.69
C ASP A 6 -26.96 -8.90 4.52
N THR A 7 -27.26 -9.56 4.61
CA THR A 7 -26.51 -9.00 4.78
C THR A 7 -25.95 -8.92 4.62
N VAL A 8 -26.20 -9.46 4.35
CA VAL A 8 -25.28 -9.16 4.38
C VAL A 8 -24.64 -8.92 4.44
N THR A 9 -24.74 -9.62 4.25
CA THR A 9 -23.92 -9.22 4.43
C THR A 9 -23.26 -9.17 4.35
N PRO A 10 -23.29 -9.66 4.31
CA PRO A 10 -22.45 -9.48 4.22
C PRO A 10 -21.88 -9.85 4.12
N ASP A 11 -22.22 -10.52 3.98
CA ASP A 11 -21.50 -10.71 3.88
C ASP A 11 -21.31 -11.23 3.31
N ASP A 12 -21.90 -11.66 3.05
CA ASP A 12 -21.52 -11.79 2.59
C ASP A 12 -21.15 -11.92 1.94
N VAL A 13 -21.53 -12.22 1.84
CA VAL A 13 -20.91 -12.13 1.17
C VAL A 13 -20.08 -12.11 0.98
N ASN A 14 -20.07 -12.60 0.87
CA ASN A 14 -19.03 -12.61 0.57
C ASN A 14 -18.31 -13.07 0.33
N GLU A 15 -18.35 -13.61 0.45
CA GLU A 15 -17.63 -14.11 -0.01
C GLU A 15 -17.21 -14.54 -1.00
N VAL A 16 -17.46 -14.78 -1.22
CA VAL A 16 -17.13 -15.00 -2.32
C VAL A 16 -16.58 -14.25 -3.13
N ALA A 17 -16.55 -14.25 -3.65
CA ALA A 17 -16.04 -13.58 -4.43
C ALA A 17 -15.57 -12.53 -4.28
N SER A 18 -15.47 -12.40 -3.71
CA SER A 18 -15.15 -11.37 -3.67
C SER A 18 -13.91 -10.88 -3.67
N SER A 19 -12.95 -11.34 -4.08
CA SER A 19 -11.67 -10.74 -4.18
C SER A 19 -11.54 -9.98 -5.44
N THR A 20 -11.71 -8.68 -5.33
CA THR A 20 -11.44 -7.77 -6.42
C THR A 20 -9.96 -7.42 -6.37
N PRO A 21 -9.37 -6.95 -7.48
CA PRO A 21 -7.99 -6.47 -7.45
C PRO A 21 -7.75 -5.41 -6.37
N GLU A 22 -8.76 -4.60 -6.08
CA GLU A 22 -8.64 -3.59 -5.04
C GLU A 22 -8.42 -4.19 -3.66
N CYS A 23 -9.16 -5.26 -3.33
CA CYS A 23 -8.99 -5.94 -2.05
C CYS A 23 -7.61 -6.53 -1.92
N ASP A 24 -7.11 -7.10 -3.01
CA ASP A 24 -5.78 -7.71 -3.03
C ASP A 24 -4.70 -6.65 -2.80
N THR A 25 -4.87 -5.49 -3.42
CA THR A 25 -3.89 -4.42 -3.26
C THR A 25 -3.91 -3.83 -1.86
N PHE A 26 -5.06 -3.85 -1.17
CA PHE A 26 -5.12 -3.43 0.23
C PHE A 26 -4.27 -4.32 1.13
N ALA A 27 -4.21 -5.62 0.84
CA ALA A 27 -3.37 -6.52 1.63
C ALA A 27 -1.90 -6.12 1.51
N LEU A 28 -1.44 -5.77 0.33
CA LEU A 28 -0.07 -5.34 0.14
C LEU A 28 0.18 -3.98 0.80
N SER A 29 -0.75 -3.04 0.67
CA SER A 29 -0.66 -1.75 1.35
C SER A 29 -0.50 -1.93 2.85
N ASN A 30 -1.33 -2.80 3.44
CA ASN A 30 -1.28 -3.05 4.87
C ASN A 30 0.06 -3.66 5.28
N ALA A 31 0.61 -4.54 4.44
CA ALA A 31 1.91 -5.14 4.71
C ALA A 31 3.02 -4.08 4.71
N ILE A 32 2.93 -3.12 3.81
CA ILE A 32 3.89 -2.01 3.76
C ILE A 32 3.76 -1.15 5.00
N LEU A 33 2.52 -0.83 5.40
CA LEU A 33 2.28 -0.03 6.60
C LEU A 33 2.79 -0.73 7.85
N ASP A 34 2.67 -2.05 7.92
CA ASP A 34 3.17 -2.84 9.03
C ASP A 34 4.68 -3.10 8.94
N ARG A 35 5.29 -2.75 7.82
CA ARG A 35 6.69 -3.03 7.50
C ARG A 35 6.97 -4.52 7.62
N SER A 36 6.09 -5.33 7.10
CA SER A 36 6.20 -6.79 7.16
C SER A 36 6.56 -7.35 5.79
N ARG A 37 7.81 -7.75 5.63
CA ARG A 37 8.28 -8.36 4.38
C ARG A 37 7.51 -9.63 4.07
N GLN A 38 7.30 -10.45 5.10
CA GLN A 38 6.60 -11.72 4.94
C GLN A 38 5.19 -11.52 4.42
N LYS A 39 4.44 -10.61 5.04
CA LYS A 39 3.08 -10.31 4.59
C LYS A 39 3.06 -9.73 3.19
N ALA A 40 4.06 -8.90 2.87
CA ALA A 40 4.15 -8.29 1.55
C ALA A 40 4.37 -9.33 0.46
N TYR A 41 5.30 -10.26 0.68
CA TYR A 41 5.54 -11.33 -0.27
C TYR A 41 4.34 -12.24 -0.43
N PHE A 42 3.68 -12.55 0.68
CA PHE A 42 2.48 -13.38 0.64
C PHE A 42 1.39 -12.71 -0.20
N ALA A 43 1.17 -11.42 0.03
CA ALA A 43 0.18 -10.66 -0.74
C ALA A 43 0.55 -10.61 -2.22
N LEU A 44 1.83 -10.41 -2.51
CA LEU A 44 2.28 -10.35 -3.90
C LEU A 44 2.09 -11.68 -4.61
N GLU A 45 2.42 -12.80 -3.95
CA GLU A 45 2.21 -14.11 -4.54
C GLU A 45 0.74 -14.37 -4.85
N ASP A 46 -0.14 -13.95 -3.96
CA ASP A 46 -1.57 -14.07 -4.19
C ASP A 46 -2.00 -13.26 -5.43
N MET A 47 -1.48 -12.05 -5.56
CA MET A 47 -1.78 -11.21 -6.72
C MET A 47 -1.24 -11.81 -8.01
N LYS A 48 -0.07 -12.44 -7.96
CA LYS A 48 0.49 -13.13 -9.13
C LYS A 48 -0.42 -14.28 -9.58
N LEU A 49 -0.93 -15.04 -8.62
CA LEU A 49 -1.85 -16.13 -8.93
C LEU A 49 -3.13 -15.63 -9.57
N ARG A 50 -3.58 -14.45 -9.17
CA ARG A 50 -4.78 -13.81 -9.74
C ARG A 50 -4.48 -13.03 -10.99
N ARG A 51 -3.21 -12.98 -11.41
CA ARG A 51 -2.76 -12.28 -12.62
C ARG A 51 -3.07 -10.79 -12.58
N VAL A 52 -2.94 -10.18 -11.41
CA VAL A 52 -3.09 -8.72 -11.30
C VAL A 52 -1.93 -8.06 -12.04
N ASP A 53 -2.24 -7.07 -12.85
CA ASP A 53 -1.23 -6.36 -13.64
C ASP A 53 -0.19 -5.70 -12.73
N PRO A 54 1.11 -5.96 -12.95
CA PRO A 54 2.15 -5.32 -12.13
C PRO A 54 2.09 -3.81 -12.12
N THR A 55 1.61 -3.20 -13.20
CA THR A 55 1.47 -1.74 -13.26
C THR A 55 0.49 -1.24 -12.22
N ILE A 56 -0.60 -1.98 -12.02
CA ILE A 56 -1.60 -1.65 -11.00
C ILE A 56 -0.98 -1.78 -9.61
N ILE A 57 -0.20 -2.84 -9.39
CA ILE A 57 0.45 -3.06 -8.10
C ILE A 57 1.43 -1.95 -7.80
N MET A 58 2.27 -1.59 -8.77
CA MET A 58 3.23 -0.50 -8.59
C MET A 58 2.56 0.83 -8.32
N GLY A 59 1.48 1.12 -9.03
CA GLY A 59 0.72 2.34 -8.83
C GLY A 59 0.17 2.44 -7.42
N MET A 60 -0.28 1.32 -6.88
CA MET A 60 -0.82 1.28 -5.54
C MET A 60 0.25 1.42 -4.48
N ILE A 61 1.41 0.80 -4.69
CA ILE A 61 2.55 0.97 -3.78
C ILE A 61 2.96 2.44 -3.77
N ALA A 62 3.04 3.06 -4.95
CA ALA A 62 3.41 4.47 -5.06
C ALA A 62 2.44 5.36 -4.30
N ARG A 63 1.15 5.09 -4.43
CA ARG A 63 0.13 5.87 -3.73
C ARG A 63 0.26 5.75 -2.22
N THR A 64 0.50 4.53 -1.74
CA THR A 64 0.68 4.31 -0.30
C THR A 64 1.90 5.07 0.20
N LEU A 65 3.00 5.03 -0.54
CA LEU A 65 4.22 5.74 -0.16
C LEU A 65 4.05 7.24 -0.23
N ASP A 66 3.32 7.74 -1.24
CA ASP A 66 3.04 9.17 -1.35
C ASP A 66 2.24 9.66 -0.15
N ASP A 67 1.21 8.91 0.23
CA ASP A 67 0.39 9.28 1.39
C ASP A 67 1.23 9.25 2.67
N LEU A 68 2.07 8.22 2.83
CA LEU A 68 2.95 8.12 4.00
C LEU A 68 3.92 9.29 4.05
N THR A 69 4.50 9.63 2.90
CA THR A 69 5.46 10.74 2.82
C THR A 69 4.79 12.06 3.17
N ALA A 70 3.58 12.27 2.65
CA ALA A 70 2.83 13.49 2.96
C ALA A 70 2.54 13.59 4.45
N VAL A 71 2.09 12.49 5.06
CA VAL A 71 1.82 12.46 6.50
C VAL A 71 3.10 12.74 7.28
N ALA A 72 4.21 12.12 6.88
CA ALA A 72 5.49 12.31 7.57
C ALA A 72 5.97 13.75 7.51
N HIS A 73 5.84 14.39 6.35
CA HIS A 73 6.25 15.78 6.19
C HIS A 73 5.40 16.73 7.03
N LEU A 74 4.08 16.55 6.99
CA LEU A 74 3.20 17.43 7.76
C LEU A 74 3.42 17.25 9.26
N GLN A 75 3.67 16.02 9.68
CA GLN A 75 3.97 15.75 11.08
C GLN A 75 5.30 16.39 11.49
N ALA A 76 6.30 16.33 10.62
CA ALA A 76 7.60 16.95 10.88
C ALA A 76 7.49 18.47 10.98
N GLU A 77 6.52 19.06 10.29
CA GLU A 77 6.27 20.48 10.34
C GLU A 77 5.51 20.91 11.60
N GLY A 78 5.11 19.94 12.41
CA GLY A 78 4.45 20.23 13.67
C GLY A 78 2.94 20.35 13.60
N LEU A 79 2.32 19.98 12.48
CA LEU A 79 0.87 20.04 12.36
C LEU A 79 0.21 19.00 13.26
N GLY A 80 -0.92 19.37 13.82
CA GLY A 80 -1.73 18.45 14.63
C GLY A 80 -2.52 17.50 13.75
N ILE A 81 -3.10 16.48 14.39
CA ILE A 81 -3.87 15.45 13.68
C ILE A 81 -5.01 16.05 12.88
N GLY A 82 -5.74 17.01 13.47
CA GLY A 82 -6.85 17.64 12.78
C GLY A 82 -6.44 18.38 11.53
N ASP A 83 -5.29 19.07 11.60
CA ASP A 83 -4.78 19.82 10.45
C ASP A 83 -4.33 18.90 9.34
N ILE A 84 -3.66 17.81 9.69
CA ILE A 84 -3.23 16.82 8.70
C ILE A 84 -4.45 16.17 8.05
N GLN A 85 -5.45 15.85 8.87
CA GLN A 85 -6.68 15.24 8.38
C GLN A 85 -7.37 16.13 7.35
N SER A 86 -7.49 17.42 7.67
CA SER A 86 -8.11 18.39 6.77
C SER A 86 -7.32 18.55 5.47
N THR A 87 -6.01 18.62 5.60
CA THR A 87 -5.13 18.84 4.45
C THR A 87 -5.17 17.67 3.47
N LEU A 88 -5.14 16.44 3.99
CA LEU A 88 -5.03 15.25 3.15
C LEU A 88 -6.38 14.59 2.85
N GLY A 89 -7.43 14.98 3.57
CA GLY A 89 -8.73 14.39 3.36
C GLY A 89 -8.85 12.95 3.81
N MET A 90 -8.00 12.53 4.74
CA MET A 90 -8.04 11.17 5.28
C MET A 90 -9.02 11.08 6.43
N ASN A 91 -9.68 9.91 6.57
CA ASN A 91 -10.48 9.70 7.76
C ASN A 91 -9.54 9.45 8.95
N GLU A 92 -10.09 9.61 10.15
CA GLU A 92 -9.29 9.53 11.37
C GLU A 92 -8.62 8.17 11.56
N TYR A 93 -9.34 7.10 11.27
CA TYR A 93 -8.81 5.76 11.44
C TYR A 93 -7.60 5.51 10.54
N LYS A 94 -7.75 5.85 9.27
CA LYS A 94 -6.67 5.70 8.30
C LYS A 94 -5.48 6.56 8.69
N LEU A 95 -5.74 7.80 9.11
CA LEU A 95 -4.67 8.72 9.49
C LEU A 95 -3.85 8.19 10.66
N LYS A 96 -4.50 7.60 11.66
CA LYS A 96 -3.78 7.05 12.81
C LYS A 96 -2.81 5.95 12.40
N ILE A 97 -3.26 5.08 11.48
CA ILE A 97 -2.40 4.00 10.96
C ILE A 97 -1.21 4.59 10.21
N TYR A 98 -1.47 5.59 9.36
CA TYR A 98 -0.42 6.22 8.57
C TYR A 98 0.55 7.01 9.44
N LEU A 99 0.08 7.65 10.50
CA LEU A 99 0.97 8.36 11.42
C LEU A 99 1.94 7.40 12.11
N SER A 100 1.45 6.26 12.57
CA SER A 100 2.30 5.25 13.19
C SER A 100 3.35 4.73 12.21
N ALA A 101 2.92 4.44 11.00
CA ALA A 101 3.82 3.93 9.97
C ALA A 101 4.86 4.99 9.59
N ALA A 102 4.43 6.24 9.44
CA ALA A 102 5.32 7.34 9.09
C ALA A 102 6.41 7.52 10.13
N LYS A 103 6.07 7.36 11.41
CA LYS A 103 7.05 7.44 12.48
C LYS A 103 8.08 6.32 12.41
N ARG A 104 7.63 5.11 12.06
CA ARG A 104 8.53 3.97 11.96
C ARG A 104 9.53 4.11 10.82
N TYR A 105 9.07 4.63 9.68
CA TYR A 105 9.94 4.78 8.52
C TYR A 105 10.81 6.03 8.59
N GLY A 106 10.19 7.18 8.88
CA GLY A 106 10.86 8.47 8.84
C GLY A 106 10.86 9.07 7.44
N VAL A 107 10.95 10.39 7.37
CA VAL A 107 10.87 11.13 6.10
C VAL A 107 11.94 10.69 5.10
N GLU A 108 13.18 10.57 5.58
CA GLU A 108 14.31 10.25 4.71
C GLU A 108 14.15 8.87 4.08
N ARG A 109 13.77 7.89 4.89
CA ARG A 109 13.59 6.53 4.39
C ARG A 109 12.45 6.46 3.39
N LEU A 110 11.35 7.15 3.66
CA LEU A 110 10.22 7.17 2.74
C LEU A 110 10.60 7.79 1.40
N SER A 111 11.40 8.86 1.42
CA SER A 111 11.89 9.48 0.20
C SER A 111 12.76 8.50 -0.60
N ASN A 112 13.62 7.77 0.10
CA ASN A 112 14.48 6.77 -0.54
C ASN A 112 13.64 5.64 -1.14
N MET A 113 12.58 5.23 -0.44
CA MET A 113 11.69 4.19 -0.95
C MET A 113 10.97 4.63 -2.22
N LEU A 114 10.56 5.89 -2.30
CA LEU A 114 9.95 6.42 -3.52
C LEU A 114 10.94 6.41 -4.69
N SER A 115 12.18 6.79 -4.43
CA SER A 115 13.22 6.74 -5.46
C SER A 115 13.46 5.31 -5.92
N THR A 116 13.55 4.37 -4.98
CA THR A 116 13.76 2.96 -5.30
C THR A 116 12.59 2.41 -6.13
N LEU A 117 11.37 2.83 -5.79
CA LEU A 117 10.21 2.39 -6.55
C LEU A 117 10.24 2.93 -7.98
N ALA A 118 10.66 4.19 -8.15
CA ALA A 118 10.80 4.77 -9.48
C ALA A 118 11.84 4.00 -10.31
N GLU A 119 12.92 3.59 -9.67
CA GLU A 119 13.94 2.78 -10.34
C GLU A 119 13.39 1.42 -10.74
N ALA A 120 12.58 0.80 -9.86
CA ALA A 120 11.97 -0.49 -10.15
C ALA A 120 11.00 -0.38 -11.33
N ASP A 121 10.22 0.69 -11.35
CA ASP A 121 9.28 0.93 -12.44
C ASP A 121 10.01 1.10 -13.76
N ALA A 122 11.09 1.89 -13.76
CA ALA A 122 11.90 2.09 -14.96
C ALA A 122 12.55 0.79 -15.43
N ALA A 123 13.03 -0.03 -14.49
CA ALA A 123 13.64 -1.31 -14.83
C ALA A 123 12.63 -2.24 -15.50
N SER A 124 11.39 -2.22 -15.05
CA SER A 124 10.37 -3.08 -15.66
C SER A 124 9.96 -2.61 -17.04
N LYS A 125 10.05 -1.31 -17.30
CA LYS A 125 9.67 -0.74 -18.61
C LYS A 125 10.81 -0.77 -19.62
N TYR A 126 12.03 -0.54 -19.18
CA TYR A 126 13.16 -0.34 -20.08
C TYR A 126 14.34 -1.24 -19.83
N GLY A 127 14.38 -1.92 -18.70
CA GLY A 127 15.54 -2.70 -18.28
C GLY A 127 15.44 -4.19 -18.46
N GLY A 128 14.37 -4.70 -19.06
CA GLY A 128 14.22 -6.14 -19.32
C GLY A 128 13.83 -6.98 -18.13
N VAL A 129 13.47 -6.36 -17.01
CA VAL A 129 13.02 -7.05 -15.82
C VAL A 129 11.49 -7.11 -15.83
N THR A 130 10.91 -8.23 -15.44
CA THR A 130 9.45 -8.31 -15.40
C THR A 130 8.92 -7.42 -14.26
N GLY A 131 7.67 -6.96 -14.40
CA GLY A 131 7.06 -6.11 -13.40
C GLY A 131 7.02 -6.77 -12.04
N TYR A 132 6.69 -8.06 -11.97
CA TYR A 132 6.64 -8.77 -10.69
C TYR A 132 8.03 -8.87 -10.05
N THR A 133 9.06 -9.15 -10.84
CA THR A 133 10.42 -9.21 -10.33
C THR A 133 10.86 -7.86 -9.80
N ALA A 134 10.51 -6.78 -10.51
CA ALA A 134 10.85 -5.44 -10.06
C ALA A 134 10.21 -5.13 -8.70
N ILE A 135 8.95 -5.53 -8.53
CA ILE A 135 8.24 -5.34 -7.27
C ILE A 135 8.90 -6.15 -6.15
N GLU A 136 9.26 -7.41 -6.44
CA GLU A 136 9.93 -8.27 -5.47
C GLU A 136 11.25 -7.65 -5.01
N LEU A 137 12.03 -7.11 -5.94
CA LEU A 137 13.28 -6.46 -5.61
C LEU A 137 13.05 -5.23 -4.74
N PHE A 138 12.04 -4.45 -5.08
CA PHE A 138 11.69 -3.28 -4.28
C PHE A 138 11.35 -3.68 -2.84
N LEU A 139 10.52 -4.70 -2.67
CA LEU A 139 10.11 -5.16 -1.34
C LEU A 139 11.30 -5.69 -0.56
N SER A 140 12.19 -6.44 -1.20
CA SER A 140 13.34 -7.00 -0.50
C SER A 140 14.33 -5.92 -0.03
N ARG A 141 14.39 -4.83 -0.78
CA ARG A 141 15.31 -3.73 -0.42
C ARG A 141 14.77 -2.84 0.69
N ASN A 142 13.46 -2.71 0.78
CA ASN A 142 12.86 -1.67 1.61
C ASN A 142 12.10 -2.18 2.83
N LEU A 143 11.75 -3.42 2.86
CA LEU A 143 11.07 -4.02 3.99
C LEU A 143 11.95 -5.04 4.69
#